data_280fcd4d3ac8d24aaee6e626502ea9f8
#
_entry.id   280fcd4d3ac8d24aaee6e626502ea9f8
#
_cell.length_a   1.000
_cell.length_b   1.000
_cell.length_c   1.000
_cell.angle_alpha   90.00
_cell.angle_beta   90.00
_cell.angle_gamma   90.00
#
_symmetry.space_group_name_H-M   'P 1'
#
loop_
_entity.id
_entity.type
_entity.pdbx_description
1 polymer ?
#
loop_
_entity_poly.entity_id
_entity_poly.type
_entity_poly.pdbx_seq_one_letter_code
_entity_poly.pdbx_strand_id
1 'polypeptide(L)'
;ARLNDKQLTIRIKHDDGVATFSLPWNYQDTAQAATIPVIKPQLQTEPVPSLGDAADDPAIWVHPKNPQQSRVLGTDKQGGLVVYDLKGKMQQHLAVGRVNNVDVRSGFNLNGQKIDLAVASNRDHNSLHVFAIEPASGVVSELGQVPTASQDIYGLCMYKNHTGDIYTIVNDKDGRFFQYRMQDNHGKIDAELVREFSVGSQPSFVCR
;
A
#
# COMPACT_ATOMS: atom_id res chain seq x y z
N ALA A 1 -22.04 22.45 -7.39
CA ALA A 1 -23.36 22.18 -6.79
C ALA A 1 -23.64 23.19 -5.69
N ARG A 2 -24.91 23.56 -5.48
CA ARG A 2 -25.38 24.35 -4.33
C ARG A 2 -26.54 23.62 -3.68
N LEU A 3 -26.52 23.55 -2.36
CA LEU A 3 -27.62 23.05 -1.55
C LEU A 3 -28.26 24.23 -0.81
N ASN A 4 -29.56 24.33 -0.89
CA ASN A 4 -30.38 25.18 -0.02
C ASN A 4 -31.39 24.29 0.71
N ASP A 5 -32.16 24.84 1.64
CA ASP A 5 -32.95 24.07 2.62
C ASP A 5 -33.88 22.98 2.05
N LYS A 6 -34.12 22.94 0.75
CA LYS A 6 -35.05 21.95 0.14
C LYS A 6 -34.67 21.59 -1.31
N GLN A 7 -33.55 22.07 -1.84
CA GLN A 7 -33.23 21.87 -3.25
C GLN A 7 -31.72 21.72 -3.48
N LEU A 8 -31.35 20.65 -4.15
CA LEU A 8 -29.99 20.43 -4.68
C LEU A 8 -29.94 20.95 -6.12
N THR A 9 -29.12 21.96 -6.36
CA THR A 9 -28.87 22.49 -7.70
C THR A 9 -27.49 22.05 -8.19
N ILE A 10 -27.45 21.32 -9.29
CA ILE A 10 -26.24 20.85 -9.96
C ILE A 10 -26.07 21.59 -11.27
N ARG A 11 -24.89 22.17 -11.48
CA ARG A 11 -24.51 22.80 -12.75
C ARG A 11 -23.41 21.99 -13.40
N ILE A 12 -23.63 21.56 -14.64
CA ILE A 12 -22.66 20.82 -15.45
C ILE A 12 -22.30 21.69 -16.63
N LYS A 13 -21.01 21.99 -16.78
CA LYS A 13 -20.48 22.68 -17.96
C LYS A 13 -20.11 21.62 -19.00
N HIS A 14 -20.55 21.82 -20.24
CA HIS A 14 -20.18 21.02 -21.41
C HIS A 14 -19.88 21.95 -22.60
N ASP A 15 -19.43 21.40 -23.70
CA ASP A 15 -18.92 22.19 -24.84
C ASP A 15 -19.98 23.14 -25.44
N ASP A 16 -21.25 22.78 -25.39
CA ASP A 16 -22.39 23.58 -25.91
C ASP A 16 -23.02 24.47 -24.86
N GLY A 17 -22.46 24.59 -23.65
CA GLY A 17 -22.97 25.47 -22.61
C GLY A 17 -22.99 24.92 -21.20
N VAL A 18 -23.97 25.35 -20.41
CA VAL A 18 -24.15 24.95 -19.01
C VAL A 18 -25.54 24.38 -18.82
N ALA A 19 -25.64 23.11 -18.47
CA ALA A 19 -26.87 22.51 -18.00
C ALA A 19 -27.05 22.72 -16.49
N THR A 20 -28.27 23.06 -16.06
CA THR A 20 -28.60 23.22 -14.64
C THR A 20 -29.74 22.27 -14.30
N PHE A 21 -29.52 21.44 -13.30
CA PHE A 21 -30.51 20.49 -12.78
C PHE A 21 -30.87 20.89 -11.35
N SER A 22 -32.17 20.90 -11.04
CA SER A 22 -32.65 21.16 -9.70
C SER A 22 -33.50 19.98 -9.23
N LEU A 23 -33.10 19.37 -8.12
CA LEU A 23 -33.76 18.21 -7.53
C LEU A 23 -34.31 18.59 -6.15
N PRO A 24 -35.53 18.19 -5.81
CA PRO A 24 -35.99 18.30 -4.43
C PRO A 24 -35.05 17.53 -3.50
N TRP A 25 -34.61 18.16 -2.42
CA TRP A 25 -33.72 17.55 -1.46
C TRP A 25 -34.43 17.39 -0.12
N ASN A 26 -34.83 16.16 0.18
CA ASN A 26 -35.50 15.80 1.42
C ASN A 26 -34.61 15.05 2.40
N TYR A 27 -33.29 15.16 2.22
CA TYR A 27 -32.38 14.52 3.15
C TYR A 27 -32.45 15.22 4.50
N GLN A 28 -32.96 14.52 5.49
CA GLN A 28 -32.77 14.87 6.89
C GLN A 28 -31.63 14.02 7.41
N ASP A 29 -30.56 14.65 7.84
CA ASP A 29 -29.50 13.97 8.56
C ASP A 29 -30.04 13.53 9.93
N THR A 30 -30.63 12.33 9.98
CA THR A 30 -31.08 11.69 11.21
C THR A 30 -29.95 10.93 11.89
N ALA A 31 -28.78 10.85 11.27
CA ALA A 31 -27.61 10.29 11.90
C ALA A 31 -27.13 11.29 12.96
N GLN A 32 -27.40 11.01 14.23
CA GLN A 32 -26.56 11.55 15.29
C GLN A 32 -25.12 11.28 14.87
N ALA A 33 -24.34 12.34 14.64
CA ALA A 33 -22.95 12.19 14.29
C ALA A 33 -22.32 11.29 15.37
N ALA A 34 -22.01 10.05 14.97
CA ALA A 34 -21.30 9.15 15.88
C ALA A 34 -20.00 9.86 16.23
N THR A 35 -19.86 10.21 17.47
CA THR A 35 -18.62 10.79 17.98
C THR A 35 -17.54 9.73 17.76
N ILE A 36 -16.74 9.90 16.72
CA ILE A 36 -15.58 9.03 16.48
C ILE A 36 -14.65 9.26 17.67
N PRO A 37 -14.35 8.23 18.47
CA PRO A 37 -13.49 8.39 19.62
C PRO A 37 -12.10 8.85 19.16
N VAL A 38 -11.61 9.92 19.72
CA VAL A 38 -10.25 10.41 19.45
C VAL A 38 -9.27 9.58 20.27
N ILE A 39 -8.47 8.76 19.59
CA ILE A 39 -7.37 8.01 20.19
C ILE A 39 -6.11 8.87 20.09
N LYS A 40 -5.51 9.20 21.24
CA LYS A 40 -4.23 9.90 21.26
C LYS A 40 -3.11 8.93 20.93
N PRO A 41 -2.15 9.30 20.04
CA PRO A 41 -0.98 8.47 19.79
C PRO A 41 -0.16 8.32 21.09
N GLN A 42 0.27 7.09 21.36
CA GLN A 42 1.08 6.77 22.54
C GLN A 42 2.57 6.69 22.21
N LEU A 43 2.89 6.50 20.95
CA LEU A 43 4.24 6.33 20.46
C LEU A 43 4.34 6.83 19.02
N GLN A 44 5.53 7.26 18.64
CA GLN A 44 5.91 7.53 17.25
C GLN A 44 7.25 6.87 16.93
N THR A 45 7.50 6.59 15.66
CA THR A 45 8.81 6.08 15.22
C THR A 45 9.86 7.19 15.20
N GLU A 46 11.13 6.80 15.25
CA GLU A 46 12.20 7.68 14.78
C GLU A 46 11.91 8.12 13.34
N PRO A 47 12.33 9.33 12.94
CA PRO A 47 12.10 9.80 11.57
C PRO A 47 12.84 8.92 10.56
N VAL A 48 12.31 8.88 9.31
CA VAL A 48 13.04 8.30 8.18
C VAL A 48 14.31 9.12 7.90
N PRO A 49 15.35 8.52 7.27
CA PRO A 49 16.61 9.21 7.03
C PRO A 49 16.51 10.43 6.10
N SER A 50 15.63 10.39 5.11
CA SER A 50 15.45 11.49 4.15
C SER A 50 14.69 12.67 4.76
N LEU A 51 14.97 13.88 4.26
CA LEU A 51 14.34 15.10 4.73
C LEU A 51 13.10 15.46 3.90
N GLY A 52 12.23 16.29 4.47
CA GLY A 52 11.03 16.81 3.80
C GLY A 52 9.93 15.78 3.69
N ASP A 53 9.27 15.71 2.54
CA ASP A 53 8.17 14.80 2.26
C ASP A 53 8.72 13.40 1.89
N ALA A 54 9.14 12.66 2.89
CA ALA A 54 9.85 11.39 2.73
C ALA A 54 9.12 10.18 3.35
N ALA A 55 8.65 10.27 4.58
CA ALA A 55 7.87 9.21 5.21
C ALA A 55 6.50 9.07 4.53
N ASP A 56 6.11 7.84 4.19
CA ASP A 56 4.87 7.61 3.43
C ASP A 56 4.06 6.45 4.02
N ASP A 57 4.21 5.23 3.55
CA ASP A 57 3.31 4.12 3.82
C ASP A 57 3.89 3.13 4.85
N PRO A 58 3.10 2.70 5.85
CA PRO A 58 3.53 1.71 6.82
C PRO A 58 2.89 0.33 6.59
N ALA A 59 3.63 -0.72 6.90
CA ALA A 59 3.12 -2.08 7.06
C ALA A 59 3.55 -2.67 8.40
N ILE A 60 2.74 -3.60 8.93
CA ILE A 60 3.06 -4.27 10.20
C ILE A 60 3.31 -5.73 9.94
N TRP A 61 4.50 -6.20 10.26
CA TRP A 61 4.80 -7.61 10.35
C TRP A 61 4.60 -8.09 11.78
N VAL A 62 3.74 -9.10 11.95
CA VAL A 62 3.46 -9.69 13.25
C VAL A 62 4.32 -10.93 13.42
N HIS A 63 5.17 -10.93 14.45
CA HIS A 63 6.02 -12.06 14.77
C HIS A 63 5.17 -13.30 15.17
N PRO A 64 5.36 -14.48 14.51
CA PRO A 64 4.44 -15.61 14.63
C PRO A 64 4.36 -16.24 16.03
N LYS A 65 5.39 -16.07 16.86
CA LYS A 65 5.44 -16.67 18.21
C LYS A 65 5.50 -15.65 19.34
N ASN A 66 6.02 -14.46 19.09
CA ASN A 66 6.19 -13.42 20.10
C ASN A 66 5.78 -12.04 19.55
N PRO A 67 4.53 -11.60 19.76
CA PRO A 67 4.04 -10.32 19.23
C PRO A 67 4.89 -9.11 19.63
N GLN A 68 5.62 -9.19 20.75
CA GLN A 68 6.51 -8.10 21.21
C GLN A 68 7.75 -7.91 20.31
N GLN A 69 8.04 -8.91 19.45
CA GLN A 69 9.13 -8.86 18.47
C GLN A 69 8.66 -8.50 17.06
N SER A 70 7.40 -8.08 16.91
CA SER A 70 6.86 -7.58 15.67
C SER A 70 7.62 -6.35 15.16
N ARG A 71 7.48 -6.04 13.87
CA ARG A 71 8.16 -4.92 13.22
C ARG A 71 7.14 -4.02 12.54
N VAL A 72 7.45 -2.74 12.52
CA VAL A 72 6.80 -1.77 11.64
C VAL A 72 7.76 -1.49 10.50
N LEU A 73 7.31 -1.71 9.28
CA LEU A 73 8.04 -1.35 8.07
C LEU A 73 7.48 -0.01 7.60
N GLY A 74 8.33 0.93 7.27
CA GLY A 74 7.93 2.23 6.75
C GLY A 74 8.69 2.56 5.48
N THR A 75 8.04 3.16 4.50
CA THR A 75 8.73 3.64 3.32
C THR A 75 9.30 5.04 3.56
N ASP A 76 10.58 5.18 3.22
CA ASP A 76 11.22 6.44 2.90
C ASP A 76 11.16 6.59 1.37
N LYS A 77 10.18 7.34 0.86
CA LYS A 77 9.95 7.44 -0.59
C LYS A 77 11.05 8.16 -1.37
N GLN A 78 12.11 8.57 -0.68
CA GLN A 78 13.32 9.13 -1.27
C GLN A 78 14.54 8.22 -1.09
N GLY A 79 14.51 7.28 -0.14
CA GLY A 79 15.70 6.54 0.27
C GLY A 79 15.56 5.04 0.44
N GLY A 80 14.38 4.49 0.63
CA GLY A 80 14.23 3.04 0.76
C GLY A 80 13.23 2.56 1.81
N LEU A 81 13.49 1.38 2.36
CA LEU A 81 12.66 0.74 3.37
C LEU A 81 13.29 0.85 4.75
N VAL A 82 12.53 1.29 5.74
CA VAL A 82 12.96 1.40 7.14
C VAL A 82 12.19 0.40 7.99
N VAL A 83 12.88 -0.27 8.89
CA VAL A 83 12.30 -1.26 9.80
C VAL A 83 12.45 -0.77 11.23
N TYR A 84 11.35 -0.74 11.96
CA TYR A 84 11.30 -0.28 13.35
C TYR A 84 10.83 -1.40 14.28
N ASP A 85 11.26 -1.35 15.52
CA ASP A 85 10.65 -2.14 16.60
C ASP A 85 9.34 -1.48 17.10
N LEU A 86 8.63 -2.17 18.00
CA LEU A 86 7.38 -1.65 18.57
C LEU A 86 7.59 -0.47 19.55
N LYS A 87 8.82 -0.08 19.83
CA LYS A 87 9.15 1.15 20.57
C LYS A 87 9.42 2.32 19.64
N GLY A 88 9.28 2.10 18.32
CA GLY A 88 9.52 3.10 17.28
C GLY A 88 11.00 3.31 16.95
N LYS A 89 11.90 2.48 17.49
CA LYS A 89 13.33 2.60 17.24
C LYS A 89 13.69 1.92 15.93
N MET A 90 14.44 2.61 15.07
CA MET A 90 14.97 2.08 13.83
C MET A 90 15.91 0.90 14.09
N GLN A 91 15.64 -0.21 13.43
CA GLN A 91 16.43 -1.43 13.48
C GLN A 91 17.25 -1.64 12.21
N GLN A 92 16.65 -1.30 11.05
CA GLN A 92 17.30 -1.43 9.74
C GLN A 92 16.88 -0.27 8.83
N HIS A 93 17.76 0.09 7.92
CA HIS A 93 17.47 0.92 6.76
C HIS A 93 18.06 0.24 5.52
N LEU A 94 17.18 -0.14 4.59
CA LEU A 94 17.55 -0.75 3.31
C LEU A 94 17.46 0.34 2.23
N ALA A 95 18.62 0.83 1.81
CA ALA A 95 18.73 1.92 0.84
C ALA A 95 18.53 1.40 -0.59
N VAL A 96 17.28 1.19 -0.97
CA VAL A 96 16.87 0.55 -2.24
C VAL A 96 16.25 1.54 -3.26
N GLY A 97 16.48 2.82 -3.07
CA GLY A 97 15.95 3.86 -3.94
C GLY A 97 14.52 4.28 -3.55
N ARG A 98 13.81 4.91 -4.49
CA ARG A 98 12.49 5.49 -4.24
C ARG A 98 11.41 4.42 -4.19
N VAL A 99 10.98 4.06 -2.99
CA VAL A 99 9.84 3.17 -2.76
C VAL A 99 8.64 3.96 -2.23
N ASN A 100 7.43 3.64 -2.69
CA ASN A 100 6.23 4.39 -2.31
C ASN A 100 5.40 3.63 -1.27
N ASN A 101 4.71 2.57 -1.65
CA ASN A 101 3.92 1.76 -0.73
C ASN A 101 4.67 0.48 -0.35
N VAL A 102 4.33 -0.08 0.82
CA VAL A 102 4.82 -1.38 1.28
C VAL A 102 3.67 -2.19 1.89
N ASP A 103 3.64 -3.49 1.65
CA ASP A 103 2.72 -4.41 2.33
C ASP A 103 3.44 -5.72 2.68
N VAL A 104 2.85 -6.51 3.60
CA VAL A 104 3.45 -7.72 4.16
C VAL A 104 2.47 -8.88 4.11
N ARG A 105 2.93 -10.05 3.66
CA ARG A 105 2.16 -11.31 3.76
C ARG A 105 3.04 -12.47 4.21
N SER A 106 2.52 -13.23 5.17
CA SER A 106 3.28 -14.31 5.80
C SER A 106 3.14 -15.64 5.06
N GLY A 107 4.19 -16.47 5.16
CA GLY A 107 4.19 -17.88 4.79
C GLY A 107 4.33 -18.13 3.29
N PHE A 108 5.18 -17.39 2.61
CA PHE A 108 5.64 -17.68 1.26
C PHE A 108 6.67 -18.82 1.28
N ASN A 109 6.60 -19.71 0.31
CA ASN A 109 7.58 -20.78 0.16
C ASN A 109 8.60 -20.38 -0.91
N LEU A 110 9.84 -20.17 -0.49
CA LEU A 110 10.97 -19.89 -1.37
C LEU A 110 12.00 -21.01 -1.22
N ASN A 111 12.22 -21.78 -2.26
CA ASN A 111 13.16 -22.93 -2.27
C ASN A 111 12.94 -23.90 -1.12
N GLY A 112 11.67 -24.22 -0.82
CA GLY A 112 11.29 -25.12 0.27
C GLY A 112 11.32 -24.50 1.67
N GLN A 113 11.78 -23.27 1.83
CA GLN A 113 11.79 -22.54 3.10
C GLN A 113 10.60 -21.60 3.21
N LYS A 114 9.92 -21.58 4.35
CA LYS A 114 8.87 -20.62 4.64
C LYS A 114 9.47 -19.31 5.14
N ILE A 115 9.22 -18.27 4.40
CA ILE A 115 9.58 -16.87 4.74
C ILE A 115 8.32 -16.01 4.74
N ASP A 116 8.40 -14.83 5.31
CA ASP A 116 7.38 -13.81 5.15
C ASP A 116 7.87 -12.79 4.12
N LEU A 117 6.97 -12.31 3.27
CA LEU A 117 7.30 -11.33 2.23
C LEU A 117 6.89 -9.93 2.66
N ALA A 118 7.79 -8.97 2.44
CA ALA A 118 7.42 -7.58 2.25
C ALA A 118 7.64 -7.21 0.78
N VAL A 119 6.72 -6.46 0.19
CA VAL A 119 6.84 -5.97 -1.18
C VAL A 119 6.59 -4.47 -1.19
N ALA A 120 7.49 -3.73 -1.82
CA ALA A 120 7.34 -2.29 -2.02
C ALA A 120 7.27 -1.92 -3.50
N SER A 121 6.51 -0.89 -3.84
CA SER A 121 6.50 -0.34 -5.19
C SER A 121 7.73 0.55 -5.40
N ASN A 122 8.65 0.12 -6.27
CA ASN A 122 9.86 0.87 -6.58
C ASN A 122 9.63 1.77 -7.81
N ARG A 123 9.73 3.09 -7.59
CA ARG A 123 9.46 4.11 -8.60
C ARG A 123 10.64 4.41 -9.52
N ASP A 124 11.85 3.97 -9.15
CA ASP A 124 13.03 4.16 -10.01
C ASP A 124 13.03 3.18 -11.19
N HIS A 125 12.42 2.01 -11.01
CA HIS A 125 12.44 0.93 -11.99
C HIS A 125 11.06 0.42 -12.40
N ASN A 126 9.96 1.02 -11.92
CA ASN A 126 8.59 0.52 -12.11
C ASN A 126 8.49 -0.98 -11.79
N SER A 127 8.97 -1.37 -10.60
CA SER A 127 9.12 -2.77 -10.21
C SER A 127 8.52 -3.06 -8.83
N LEU A 128 8.27 -4.34 -8.56
CA LEU A 128 8.07 -4.86 -7.22
C LEU A 128 9.44 -5.06 -6.58
N HIS A 129 9.76 -4.30 -5.55
CA HIS A 129 10.95 -4.54 -4.73
C HIS A 129 10.58 -5.50 -3.61
N VAL A 130 11.17 -6.67 -3.60
CA VAL A 130 10.75 -7.79 -2.75
C VAL A 130 11.80 -8.06 -1.68
N PHE A 131 11.31 -8.25 -0.46
CA PHE A 131 12.12 -8.54 0.72
C PHE A 131 11.61 -9.80 1.41
N ALA A 132 12.53 -10.58 1.97
CA ALA A 132 12.24 -11.62 2.93
C ALA A 132 12.27 -11.05 4.35
N ILE A 133 11.30 -11.45 5.17
CA ILE A 133 11.35 -11.26 6.62
C ILE A 133 11.57 -12.63 7.23
N GLU A 134 12.67 -12.81 7.97
CA GLU A 134 12.94 -14.03 8.66
C GLU A 134 11.98 -14.20 9.86
N PRO A 135 11.16 -15.28 9.90
CA PRO A 135 10.12 -15.41 10.92
C PRO A 135 10.63 -15.55 12.36
N ALA A 136 11.90 -15.91 12.56
CA ALA A 136 12.47 -16.09 13.89
C ALA A 136 13.02 -14.80 14.49
N SER A 137 13.53 -13.87 13.67
CA SER A 137 14.23 -12.67 14.12
C SER A 137 13.55 -11.36 13.71
N GLY A 138 12.72 -11.40 12.67
CA GLY A 138 12.17 -10.22 12.04
C GLY A 138 13.21 -9.40 11.26
N VAL A 139 14.35 -9.99 10.96
CA VAL A 139 15.36 -9.37 10.08
C VAL A 139 14.83 -9.36 8.65
N VAL A 140 14.94 -8.20 8.01
CA VAL A 140 14.50 -7.98 6.64
C VAL A 140 15.73 -8.00 5.73
N SER A 141 15.64 -8.78 4.64
CA SER A 141 16.70 -8.87 3.62
C SER A 141 16.10 -8.73 2.22
N GLU A 142 16.83 -8.08 1.33
CA GLU A 142 16.43 -7.92 -0.06
C GLU A 142 16.48 -9.27 -0.80
N LEU A 143 15.40 -9.60 -1.53
CA LEU A 143 15.35 -10.73 -2.45
C LEU A 143 15.59 -10.30 -3.91
N GLY A 144 15.35 -9.04 -4.21
CA GLY A 144 15.52 -8.46 -5.54
C GLY A 144 14.28 -7.73 -6.04
N GLN A 145 14.28 -7.48 -7.33
CA GLN A 145 13.22 -6.74 -8.01
C GLN A 145 12.57 -7.57 -9.10
N VAL A 146 11.24 -7.50 -9.18
CA VAL A 146 10.47 -8.07 -10.29
C VAL A 146 9.92 -6.92 -11.13
N PRO A 147 10.29 -6.81 -12.43
CA PRO A 147 9.76 -5.81 -13.33
C PRO A 147 8.24 -5.92 -13.46
N THR A 148 7.58 -4.78 -13.62
CA THR A 148 6.12 -4.75 -13.83
C THR A 148 5.77 -4.20 -15.21
N ALA A 149 4.50 -4.37 -15.62
CA ALA A 149 3.95 -3.74 -16.81
C ALA A 149 3.58 -2.26 -16.59
N SER A 150 3.76 -1.77 -15.36
CA SER A 150 3.50 -0.39 -14.98
C SER A 150 4.44 0.59 -15.68
N GLN A 151 3.94 1.78 -16.02
CA GLN A 151 4.73 2.86 -16.61
C GLN A 151 5.00 4.00 -15.62
N ASP A 152 4.17 4.14 -14.60
CA ASP A 152 4.32 5.12 -13.50
C ASP A 152 3.73 4.52 -12.22
N ILE A 153 4.43 3.50 -11.69
CA ILE A 153 4.00 2.75 -10.53
C ILE A 153 3.79 3.67 -9.32
N TYR A 154 2.65 3.47 -8.63
CA TYR A 154 2.29 4.30 -7.50
C TYR A 154 1.90 3.46 -6.29
N GLY A 155 0.62 3.13 -6.13
CA GLY A 155 0.12 2.36 -5.01
C GLY A 155 0.44 0.87 -5.11
N LEU A 156 0.49 0.21 -3.95
CA LEU A 156 0.69 -1.22 -3.83
C LEU A 156 -0.12 -1.77 -2.68
N CYS A 157 -0.63 -2.98 -2.85
CA CYS A 157 -1.10 -3.81 -1.75
C CYS A 157 -0.92 -5.29 -2.06
N MET A 158 -0.98 -6.12 -1.05
CA MET A 158 -0.90 -7.57 -1.18
C MET A 158 -2.13 -8.24 -0.60
N TYR A 159 -2.47 -9.43 -1.10
CA TYR A 159 -3.40 -10.32 -0.43
C TYR A 159 -2.95 -11.77 -0.55
N LYS A 160 -3.42 -12.60 0.36
CA LYS A 160 -3.22 -14.05 0.34
C LYS A 160 -4.57 -14.72 0.19
N ASN A 161 -4.73 -15.58 -0.82
CA ASN A 161 -5.97 -16.28 -1.04
C ASN A 161 -6.13 -17.47 -0.08
N HIS A 162 -7.27 -18.14 -0.15
CA HIS A 162 -7.58 -19.29 0.71
C HIS A 162 -6.74 -20.55 0.39
N THR A 163 -6.10 -20.62 -0.78
CA THR A 163 -5.18 -21.71 -1.16
C THR A 163 -3.75 -21.43 -0.71
N GLY A 164 -3.46 -20.23 -0.25
CA GLY A 164 -2.16 -19.83 0.25
C GLY A 164 -1.30 -19.07 -0.75
N ASP A 165 -1.79 -18.83 -1.99
CA ASP A 165 -1.08 -18.04 -2.96
C ASP A 165 -1.07 -16.57 -2.55
N ILE A 166 0.08 -15.92 -2.72
CA ILE A 166 0.27 -14.52 -2.41
C ILE A 166 0.27 -13.70 -3.70
N TYR A 167 -0.49 -12.63 -3.68
CA TYR A 167 -0.63 -11.71 -4.79
C TYR A 167 -0.22 -10.30 -4.37
N THR A 168 0.37 -9.58 -5.31
CA THR A 168 0.64 -8.16 -5.21
C THR A 168 -0.15 -7.43 -6.29
N ILE A 169 -0.85 -6.38 -5.91
CA ILE A 169 -1.56 -5.50 -6.85
C ILE A 169 -0.89 -4.16 -6.82
N VAL A 170 -0.54 -3.63 -7.97
CA VAL A 170 -0.01 -2.28 -8.13
C VAL A 170 -0.90 -1.47 -9.07
N ASN A 171 -0.86 -0.17 -8.95
CA ASN A 171 -1.53 0.72 -9.88
C ASN A 171 -0.61 1.80 -10.43
N ASP A 172 -0.93 2.25 -11.62
CA ASP A 172 -0.42 3.48 -12.21
C ASP A 172 -1.29 4.66 -11.82
N LYS A 173 -0.75 5.87 -11.90
CA LYS A 173 -1.50 7.10 -11.65
C LYS A 173 -2.64 7.35 -12.65
N ASP A 174 -2.60 6.71 -13.81
CA ASP A 174 -3.64 6.80 -14.84
C ASP A 174 -4.86 5.90 -14.59
N GLY A 175 -4.85 5.11 -13.52
CA GLY A 175 -5.96 4.23 -13.14
C GLY A 175 -5.87 2.81 -13.66
N ARG A 176 -4.75 2.40 -14.25
CA ARG A 176 -4.47 1.00 -14.59
C ARG A 176 -4.00 0.25 -13.37
N PHE A 177 -4.44 -1.00 -13.22
CA PHE A 177 -4.09 -1.93 -12.17
C PHE A 177 -3.52 -3.20 -12.74
N PHE A 178 -2.50 -3.71 -12.08
CA PHE A 178 -1.79 -4.93 -12.45
C PHE A 178 -1.70 -5.84 -11.22
N GLN A 179 -2.25 -7.05 -11.34
CA GLN A 179 -2.22 -8.05 -10.29
C GLN A 179 -1.21 -9.13 -10.64
N TYR A 180 -0.25 -9.33 -9.75
CA TYR A 180 0.83 -10.30 -9.88
C TYR A 180 0.67 -11.42 -8.86
N ARG A 181 0.83 -12.68 -9.28
CA ARG A 181 0.99 -13.81 -8.38
C ARG A 181 2.48 -14.00 -8.10
N MET A 182 2.86 -13.92 -6.80
CA MET A 182 4.24 -14.12 -6.38
C MET A 182 4.65 -15.57 -6.55
N GLN A 183 5.84 -15.84 -7.07
CA GLN A 183 6.31 -17.17 -7.43
C GLN A 183 7.74 -17.40 -6.96
N ASP A 184 8.04 -18.68 -6.64
CA ASP A 184 9.40 -19.19 -6.52
C ASP A 184 9.85 -19.72 -7.89
N ASN A 185 10.81 -19.08 -8.48
CA ASN A 185 11.45 -19.52 -9.70
C ASN A 185 12.85 -20.10 -9.36
N HIS A 186 12.87 -21.38 -8.95
CA HIS A 186 14.10 -22.10 -8.58
C HIS A 186 14.94 -21.36 -7.51
N GLY A 187 14.30 -20.89 -6.46
CA GLY A 187 14.95 -20.16 -5.36
C GLY A 187 15.14 -18.68 -5.61
N LYS A 188 14.67 -18.16 -6.73
CA LYS A 188 14.61 -16.72 -7.01
C LYS A 188 13.18 -16.23 -6.96
N ILE A 189 13.00 -15.08 -6.37
CA ILE A 189 11.68 -14.44 -6.37
C ILE A 189 11.31 -14.00 -7.78
N ASP A 190 10.07 -14.27 -8.17
CA ASP A 190 9.48 -13.88 -9.43
C ASP A 190 7.99 -13.58 -9.23
N ALA A 191 7.32 -13.04 -10.25
CA ALA A 191 5.88 -12.82 -10.21
C ALA A 191 5.27 -12.87 -11.62
N GLU A 192 4.12 -13.53 -11.73
CA GLU A 192 3.34 -13.65 -12.94
C GLU A 192 2.23 -12.63 -12.98
N LEU A 193 2.13 -11.83 -14.04
CA LEU A 193 0.98 -10.97 -14.29
C LEU A 193 -0.25 -11.83 -14.60
N VAL A 194 -1.21 -11.87 -13.66
CA VAL A 194 -2.42 -12.70 -13.78
C VAL A 194 -3.66 -11.91 -14.13
N ARG A 195 -3.63 -10.59 -13.95
CA ARG A 195 -4.77 -9.73 -14.27
C ARG A 195 -4.35 -8.30 -14.49
N GLU A 196 -4.98 -7.65 -15.48
CA GLU A 196 -4.93 -6.21 -15.73
C GLU A 196 -6.36 -5.67 -15.82
N PHE A 197 -6.60 -4.49 -15.24
CA PHE A 197 -7.88 -3.80 -15.33
C PHE A 197 -7.70 -2.30 -15.12
N SER A 198 -8.70 -1.52 -15.49
CA SER A 198 -8.69 -0.07 -15.29
C SER A 198 -9.90 0.39 -14.53
N VAL A 199 -9.73 1.45 -13.74
CA VAL A 199 -10.81 2.22 -13.13
C VAL A 199 -10.76 3.64 -13.70
N GLY A 200 -11.91 4.24 -13.93
CA GLY A 200 -12.01 5.53 -14.65
C GLY A 200 -11.57 6.77 -13.86
N SER A 201 -10.67 6.64 -12.88
CA SER A 201 -10.18 7.74 -12.06
C SER A 201 -8.75 7.47 -11.58
N GLN A 202 -8.03 8.53 -11.20
CA GLN A 202 -6.74 8.38 -10.50
C GLN A 202 -6.99 7.81 -9.11
N PRO A 203 -6.64 6.55 -8.83
CA PRO A 203 -6.87 5.96 -7.53
C PRO A 203 -5.71 6.28 -6.59
N SER A 204 -6.06 6.66 -5.38
CA SER A 204 -5.22 6.38 -4.22
C SER A 204 -5.65 5.01 -3.71
N PHE A 205 -4.75 4.03 -3.72
CA PHE A 205 -5.11 2.64 -3.48
C PHE A 205 -4.49 2.10 -2.20
N VAL A 206 -5.34 1.69 -1.29
CA VAL A 206 -4.98 0.89 -0.11
C VAL A 206 -5.88 -0.33 -0.09
N CYS A 207 -5.33 -1.53 -0.10
CA CYS A 207 -6.09 -2.73 0.22
C CYS A 207 -6.45 -2.73 1.71
N ARG A 208 -7.73 -2.79 2.00
CA ARG A 208 -8.24 -3.09 3.34
C ARG A 208 -8.92 -4.44 3.36
#